data_0de8527a0b4c685f6ef376c77dcebdc0
#
_entry.id   0de8527a0b4c685f6ef376c77dcebdc0
#
_cell.length_a   1.000
_cell.length_b   1.000
_cell.length_c   1.000
_cell.angle_alpha   90.00
_cell.angle_beta   90.00
_cell.angle_gamma   90.00
#
_symmetry.space_group_name_H-M   'P 1'
#
loop_
_entity.id
_entity.type
_entity.pdbx_description
1 polymer ?
#
loop_
_entity_poly.entity_id
_entity_poly.type
_entity_poly.pdbx_seq_one_letter_code
_entity_poly.pdbx_strand_id
1 'polypeptide(L)' 'ESNLTTIAELWGVYLERHVDPSDVAVMMTMLKIARIKLNPKNSDNWIDGCGYLSLGAELIVDKPEPEPPVKFQGGKT' A
#
# COMPACT_ATOMS: atom_id res chain seq x y z
N GLU A 1 -6.73 -9.61 0.49
CA GLU A 1 -6.49 -10.57 -0.54
C GLU A 1 -5.25 -11.40 -0.28
N SER A 2 -5.34 -12.69 -0.56
CA SER A 2 -4.26 -13.61 -0.20
C SER A 2 -2.96 -13.25 -0.90
N ASN A 3 -3.05 -12.70 -2.10
CA ASN A 3 -1.85 -12.32 -2.83
C ASN A 3 -1.06 -11.24 -2.12
N LEU A 4 -1.76 -10.27 -1.54
CA LEU A 4 -1.07 -9.21 -0.81
C LEU A 4 -0.40 -9.75 0.44
N THR A 5 -1.02 -10.73 1.09
CA THR A 5 -0.43 -11.37 2.26
C THR A 5 0.88 -12.07 1.90
N THR A 6 0.88 -12.81 0.80
CA THR A 6 2.08 -13.49 0.34
C THR A 6 3.19 -12.50 0.01
N ILE A 7 2.83 -11.42 -0.68
CA ILE A 7 3.82 -10.41 -1.03
C ILE A 7 4.39 -9.78 0.25
N ALA A 8 3.52 -9.49 1.21
CA ALA A 8 3.98 -8.90 2.46
C ALA A 8 4.99 -9.79 3.17
N GLU A 9 4.71 -11.11 3.17
CA GLU A 9 5.62 -12.05 3.79
C GLU A 9 6.96 -12.08 3.10
N LEU A 10 6.96 -12.09 1.78
CA LEU A 10 8.21 -12.10 1.03
C LEU A 10 8.99 -10.81 1.23
N TRP A 11 8.31 -9.69 1.22
CA TRP A 11 8.99 -8.41 1.46
C TRP A 11 9.54 -8.35 2.87
N GLY A 12 8.80 -8.92 3.84
CA GLY A 12 9.27 -8.95 5.21
C GLY A 12 10.56 -9.75 5.37
N VAL A 13 10.67 -10.88 4.65
CA VAL A 13 11.89 -11.66 4.67
C VAL A 13 13.05 -10.85 4.11
N TYR A 14 12.84 -10.21 2.98
CA TYR A 14 13.91 -9.45 2.33
C TYR A 14 14.36 -8.25 3.19
N LEU A 15 13.39 -7.56 3.77
CA LEU A 15 13.68 -6.37 4.56
C LEU A 15 14.04 -6.68 6.00
N GLU A 16 13.86 -7.94 6.41
CA GLU A 16 14.10 -8.39 7.78
C GLU A 16 13.28 -7.60 8.78
N ARG A 17 12.02 -7.37 8.44
CA ARG A 17 11.09 -6.66 9.30
C ARG A 17 9.67 -7.03 8.90
N HIS A 18 8.75 -6.78 9.81
CA HIS A 18 7.35 -7.05 9.54
C HIS A 18 6.81 -6.07 8.50
N VAL A 19 6.07 -6.60 7.52
CA VAL A 19 5.37 -5.81 6.51
C VAL A 19 3.91 -6.25 6.54
N ASP A 20 3.01 -5.31 6.73
CA ASP A 20 1.58 -5.59 6.68
C ASP A 20 1.10 -5.69 5.24
N PRO A 21 0.12 -6.57 4.98
CA PRO A 21 -0.49 -6.58 3.65
C PRO A 21 -1.08 -5.22 3.24
N SER A 22 -1.57 -4.44 4.20
CA SER A 22 -2.08 -3.11 3.86
C SER A 22 -0.97 -2.18 3.37
N ASP A 23 0.25 -2.35 3.90
CA ASP A 23 1.39 -1.58 3.38
C ASP A 23 1.68 -1.93 1.94
N VAL A 24 1.55 -3.22 1.60
CA VAL A 24 1.73 -3.66 0.22
C VAL A 24 0.72 -2.97 -0.68
N ALA A 25 -0.54 -2.89 -0.24
CA ALA A 25 -1.58 -2.25 -1.03
C ALA A 25 -1.22 -0.79 -1.31
N VAL A 26 -0.75 -0.06 -0.31
CA VAL A 26 -0.37 1.33 -0.48
C VAL A 26 0.82 1.45 -1.43
N MET A 27 1.81 0.60 -1.25
CA MET A 27 3.03 0.68 -2.07
C MET A 27 2.73 0.32 -3.51
N MET A 28 1.86 -0.68 -3.74
CA MET A 28 1.47 -1.00 -5.11
C MET A 28 0.67 0.12 -5.75
N THR A 29 -0.12 0.82 -4.94
CA THR A 29 -0.82 2.00 -5.44
C THR A 29 0.18 3.06 -5.88
N MET A 30 1.22 3.28 -5.10
CA MET A 30 2.24 4.24 -5.47
C MET A 30 2.96 3.86 -6.75
N LEU A 31 3.18 2.56 -6.95
CA LEU A 31 3.74 2.08 -8.20
C LEU A 31 2.85 2.44 -9.39
N LYS A 32 1.54 2.24 -9.21
CA LYS A 32 0.60 2.58 -10.28
C LYS A 32 0.57 4.07 -10.55
N ILE A 33 0.69 4.88 -9.51
CA ILE A 33 0.75 6.33 -9.68
C ILE A 33 1.98 6.71 -10.51
N ALA A 34 3.12 6.08 -10.24
CA ALA A 34 4.31 6.35 -11.02
C ALA A 34 4.11 5.97 -12.49
N ARG A 35 3.42 4.87 -12.74
CA ARG A 35 3.12 4.44 -14.11
C ARG A 35 2.15 5.39 -14.81
N ILE A 36 1.21 5.95 -14.06
CA ILE A 36 0.29 6.94 -14.61
C ILE A 36 1.08 8.14 -15.09
N LYS A 37 2.06 8.58 -14.33
CA LYS A 37 2.86 9.72 -14.74
C LYS A 37 3.57 9.45 -16.07
N LEU A 38 4.06 8.23 -16.25
CA LEU A 38 4.77 7.88 -17.48
C LEU A 38 3.85 7.69 -18.67
N ASN A 39 2.66 7.16 -18.42
CA ASN A 39 1.70 6.87 -19.49
C ASN A 39 0.29 7.10 -18.98
N PRO A 40 -0.15 8.37 -18.90
CA PRO A 40 -1.44 8.68 -18.29
C PRO A 40 -2.65 8.16 -19.07
N LYS A 41 -2.46 7.76 -20.31
CA LYS A 41 -3.60 7.28 -21.11
C LYS A 41 -3.86 5.80 -20.94
N ASN A 42 -2.98 5.08 -20.24
CA ASN A 42 -3.22 3.67 -19.98
C ASN A 42 -4.15 3.56 -18.78
N SER A 43 -5.42 3.31 -19.05
CA SER A 43 -6.44 3.31 -18.01
C SER A 43 -6.25 2.20 -16.99
N ASP A 44 -5.55 1.13 -17.35
CA ASP A 44 -5.35 0.02 -16.42
C ASP A 44 -4.64 0.46 -15.16
N ASN A 45 -3.69 1.36 -15.28
CA ASN A 45 -2.96 1.82 -14.10
C ASN A 45 -3.85 2.60 -13.13
N TRP A 46 -4.78 3.38 -13.67
CA TRP A 46 -5.74 4.09 -12.83
C TRP A 46 -6.66 3.11 -12.10
N ILE A 47 -7.17 2.13 -12.86
CA ILE A 47 -8.10 1.15 -12.31
C ILE A 47 -7.39 0.27 -11.28
N ASP A 48 -6.20 -0.18 -11.59
CA ASP A 48 -5.44 -1.03 -10.67
C ASP A 48 -5.13 -0.30 -9.38
N GLY A 49 -4.78 0.99 -9.46
CA GLY A 49 -4.51 1.77 -8.27
C GLY A 49 -5.72 1.84 -7.37
N CYS A 50 -6.89 2.07 -7.94
CA CYS A 50 -8.13 2.07 -7.16
C CYS A 50 -8.37 0.72 -6.53
N GLY A 51 -8.09 -0.36 -7.26
CA GLY A 51 -8.27 -1.71 -6.74
C GLY A 51 -7.38 -1.98 -5.53
N TYR A 52 -6.11 -1.59 -5.61
CA TYR A 52 -5.21 -1.79 -4.48
C TYR A 52 -5.66 -1.01 -3.25
N LEU A 53 -6.12 0.22 -3.44
CA LEU A 53 -6.60 1.01 -2.31
C LEU A 53 -7.84 0.38 -1.69
N SER A 54 -8.71 -0.15 -2.52
CA SER A 54 -9.91 -0.83 -2.03
C SER A 54 -9.54 -2.05 -1.20
N LEU A 55 -8.60 -2.86 -1.70
CA LEU A 55 -8.14 -4.02 -0.95
C LEU A 55 -7.48 -3.62 0.36
N GLY A 56 -6.69 -2.56 0.34
CA GLY A 56 -6.06 -2.07 1.55
C GLY A 56 -7.07 -1.65 2.59
N ALA A 57 -8.14 -0.99 2.15
CA ALA A 57 -9.20 -0.58 3.06
C ALA A 57 -9.85 -1.77 3.73
N GLU A 58 -10.09 -2.83 2.96
CA GLU A 58 -10.68 -4.05 3.53
C GLU A 58 -9.78 -4.68 4.58
N LEU A 59 -8.48 -4.66 4.32
CA LEU A 59 -7.53 -5.26 5.26
C LEU A 59 -7.45 -4.49 6.56
N ILE A 60 -7.63 -3.19 6.49
CA ILE A 60 -7.48 -2.31 7.65
C ILE A 60 -8.73 -2.32 8.53
N VAL A 61 -9.90 -2.46 7.93
CA VAL A 61 -11.15 -2.23 8.65
C VAL A 61 -11.36 -3.22 9.78
N ASP A 62 -10.81 -4.43 9.69
CA ASP A 62 -10.97 -5.44 10.71
C ASP A 62 -9.87 -5.45 11.74
N LYS A 63 -8.92 -4.53 11.64
CA LYS A 63 -7.82 -4.49 12.59
C LYS A 63 -8.19 -3.67 13.81
N PRO A 64 -7.61 -4.00 14.98
CA PRO A 64 -7.80 -3.12 16.14
C PRO A 64 -7.24 -1.75 15.82
N GLU A 65 -7.80 -0.76 16.51
CA GLU A 65 -7.36 0.61 16.33
C GLU A 65 -5.87 0.69 16.63
N PRO A 66 -5.05 1.14 15.70
CA PRO A 66 -3.63 1.23 15.97
C PRO A 66 -3.34 2.40 16.89
N GLU A 67 -2.16 2.36 17.51
CA GLU A 67 -1.71 3.52 18.24
C GLU A 67 -1.65 4.70 17.30
N PRO A 68 -1.93 5.90 17.81
CA PRO A 68 -1.79 7.08 16.95
C PRO A 68 -0.37 7.14 16.39
N PRO A 69 -0.25 7.38 15.11
CA PRO A 69 1.09 7.45 14.53
C PRO A 69 1.86 8.63 15.09
N VAL A 70 3.16 8.50 15.09
CA VAL A 70 4.02 9.62 15.42
C VAL A 70 3.73 10.71 14.39
N LYS A 71 3.47 11.91 14.88
CA LYS A 71 3.19 12.99 13.97
C LYS A 71 4.39 13.26 13.10
N PHE A 72 4.10 13.57 11.85
CA PHE A 72 5.15 13.87 10.91
C PHE A 72 5.79 15.19 11.28
N GLN A 73 6.95 15.11 11.89
CA GLN A 73 7.62 16.29 12.41
C GLN A 73 8.22 17.14 11.30
N GLY A 74 8.62 16.50 10.22
CA GLY A 74 9.20 17.24 9.12
C GLY A 74 8.26 18.27 8.54
N GLY A 75 6.98 18.02 8.62
CA GLY A 75 6.02 18.96 8.09
C GLY A 75 5.97 20.27 8.82
N LYS A 76 6.60 20.32 9.97
CA LYS A 76 6.59 21.53 10.78
C LYS A 76 7.73 22.48 10.45
N THR A 77 8.67 22.01 9.75
CA THR A 77 9.84 22.82 9.42
C THR A 77 9.58 23.68 8.21
#